data_d41beaa8042d98dd301ad64de843e016
#
_entry.id   d41beaa8042d98dd301ad64de843e016
#
_cell.length_a   1.000
_cell.length_b   1.000
_cell.length_c   1.000
_cell.angle_alpha   90.00
_cell.angle_beta   90.00
_cell.angle_gamma   90.00
#
_symmetry.space_group_name_H-M   'P 1'
#
loop_
_entity.id
_entity.type
_entity.pdbx_description
1 polymer ?
#
loop_
_entity_poly.entity_id
_entity_poly.type
_entity_poly.pdbx_seq_one_letter_code
_entity_poly.pdbx_strand_id
1 'polypeptide(L)'
;MYAFYADESGFSKGGNLEADQPITVVAGVLIDLTKLPKAIRIFDKTLDIINRGNPEKSITELKFSDIRQGKGVFRKNFPKIEARADLLKSVMEEFEHEIAFKIFYTAVVDEKFIEAKKNETYSKYVKQGLHHSYLCAAYRVLTLLEKYQCAKKKTRERPL
;
A
#
# COMPACT_ATOMS: atom_id res chain seq x y z
N MET A 1 1.15 5.58 20.15
CA MET A 1 2.11 5.88 19.05
C MET A 1 1.62 5.18 17.79
N TYR A 2 1.87 5.75 16.61
CA TYR A 2 1.43 5.16 15.34
C TYR A 2 2.62 4.91 14.44
N ALA A 3 2.57 3.83 13.66
CA ALA A 3 3.47 3.57 12.55
C ALA A 3 2.72 3.71 11.22
N PHE A 4 3.40 4.22 10.21
CA PHE A 4 2.89 4.32 8.85
C PHE A 4 3.79 3.51 7.92
N TYR A 5 3.20 2.49 7.31
CA TYR A 5 3.87 1.63 6.34
C TYR A 5 3.34 1.99 4.97
N ALA A 6 4.21 2.30 4.03
CA ALA A 6 3.84 2.68 2.67
C ALA A 6 4.58 1.83 1.64
N ASP A 7 3.93 1.63 0.51
CA ASP A 7 4.45 0.93 -0.65
C ASP A 7 3.95 1.60 -1.94
N GLU A 8 4.61 1.32 -3.05
CA GLU A 8 4.30 1.90 -4.35
C GLU A 8 3.96 0.84 -5.41
N SER A 9 3.18 1.26 -6.39
CA SER A 9 2.86 0.48 -7.59
C SER A 9 2.82 1.39 -8.82
N GLY A 10 3.25 0.87 -9.97
CA GLY A 10 3.23 1.60 -11.24
C GLY A 10 4.47 2.46 -11.49
N PHE A 11 5.54 2.34 -10.67
CA PHE A 11 6.78 3.05 -10.87
C PHE A 11 7.69 2.33 -11.88
N SER A 12 7.96 2.95 -13.02
CA SER A 12 8.95 2.43 -13.97
C SER A 12 10.36 2.89 -13.60
N LYS A 13 11.29 1.94 -13.48
CA LYS A 13 12.73 2.23 -13.30
C LYS A 13 13.23 3.01 -14.52
N GLY A 14 13.59 4.27 -14.33
CA GLY A 14 14.19 5.12 -15.36
C GLY A 14 13.30 6.22 -15.91
N GLY A 15 12.09 6.41 -15.39
CA GLY A 15 11.23 7.53 -15.79
C GLY A 15 10.60 7.39 -17.17
N ASN A 16 10.81 6.27 -17.85
CA ASN A 16 10.07 5.94 -19.05
C ASN A 16 8.72 5.32 -18.65
N LEU A 17 7.65 5.93 -19.14
CA LEU A 17 6.30 5.37 -19.02
C LEU A 17 6.31 3.99 -19.64
N GLU A 18 6.15 2.95 -18.82
CA GLU A 18 5.75 1.67 -19.34
C GLU A 18 4.30 1.83 -19.79
N ALA A 19 4.03 1.58 -21.07
CA ALA A 19 2.70 1.71 -21.65
C ALA A 19 1.63 0.90 -20.88
N ASP A 20 2.07 -0.11 -20.14
CA ASP A 20 1.21 -1.01 -19.38
C ASP A 20 0.86 -0.52 -17.96
N GLN A 21 1.52 0.55 -17.46
CA GLN A 21 1.28 1.10 -16.12
C GLN A 21 1.27 2.62 -16.12
N PRO A 22 0.21 3.24 -16.66
CA PRO A 22 0.13 4.70 -16.83
C PRO A 22 -0.16 5.45 -15.52
N ILE A 23 -0.25 4.75 -14.40
CA ILE A 23 -0.64 5.32 -13.10
C ILE A 23 0.36 4.88 -12.04
N THR A 24 0.97 5.87 -11.38
CA THR A 24 1.76 5.66 -10.16
C THR A 24 0.86 5.81 -8.94
N VAL A 25 0.81 4.77 -8.12
CA VAL A 25 0.07 4.77 -6.85
C VAL A 25 1.06 4.65 -5.70
N VAL A 26 0.89 5.48 -4.69
CA VAL A 26 1.51 5.29 -3.37
C VAL A 26 0.38 5.11 -2.37
N ALA A 27 0.41 4.02 -1.65
CA ALA A 27 -0.54 3.70 -0.60
C ALA A 27 0.19 3.37 0.70
N GLY A 28 -0.44 3.65 1.82
CA GLY A 28 0.13 3.30 3.11
C GLY A 28 -0.94 3.06 4.16
N VAL A 29 -0.56 2.30 5.16
CA VAL A 29 -1.41 1.89 6.28
C VAL A 29 -0.88 2.51 7.56
N LEU A 30 -1.75 3.22 8.27
CA LEU A 30 -1.49 3.76 9.60
C LEU A 30 -2.01 2.80 10.65
N ILE A 31 -1.11 2.28 11.49
CA ILE A 31 -1.42 1.32 12.54
C ILE A 31 -1.00 1.89 13.90
N ASP A 32 -1.83 1.68 14.93
CA ASP A 32 -1.39 1.90 16.32
C ASP A 32 -0.35 0.84 16.68
N LEU A 33 0.82 1.28 17.18
CA LEU A 33 1.90 0.36 17.53
C LEU A 33 1.51 -0.66 18.61
N THR A 34 0.55 -0.35 19.45
CA THR A 34 0.02 -1.31 20.43
C THR A 34 -0.69 -2.50 19.76
N LYS A 35 -1.11 -2.33 18.50
CA LYS A 35 -1.77 -3.37 17.69
C LYS A 35 -0.82 -4.12 16.77
N LEU A 36 0.43 -3.66 16.63
CA LEU A 36 1.41 -4.28 15.74
C LEU A 36 1.68 -5.76 16.04
N PRO A 37 1.83 -6.21 17.31
CA PRO A 37 2.01 -7.64 17.60
C PRO A 37 0.82 -8.49 17.15
N LYS A 38 -0.39 -7.91 17.13
CA LYS A 38 -1.59 -8.59 16.65
C LYS A 38 -1.60 -8.68 15.13
N ALA A 39 -1.19 -7.62 14.44
CA ALA A 39 -1.03 -7.60 12.99
C ALA A 39 -0.03 -8.68 12.54
N ILE A 40 1.12 -8.77 13.20
CA ILE A 40 2.13 -9.80 12.92
C ILE A 40 1.53 -11.20 13.06
N ARG A 41 0.82 -11.48 14.15
CA ARG A 41 0.17 -12.81 14.37
C ARG A 41 -0.84 -13.17 13.28
N ILE A 42 -1.61 -12.19 12.78
CA ILE A 42 -2.54 -12.44 11.66
C ILE A 42 -1.76 -12.82 10.41
N PHE A 43 -0.65 -12.11 10.12
CA PHE A 43 0.23 -12.44 9.00
C PHE A 43 0.85 -13.82 9.13
N ASP A 44 1.43 -14.15 10.27
CA ASP A 44 2.08 -15.43 10.52
C ASP A 44 1.07 -16.59 10.36
N LYS A 45 -0.11 -16.46 10.95
CA LYS A 45 -1.21 -17.43 10.78
C LYS A 45 -1.60 -17.61 9.31
N THR A 46 -1.64 -16.50 8.56
CA THR A 46 -1.96 -16.54 7.12
C THR A 46 -0.85 -17.26 6.34
N LEU A 47 0.40 -16.96 6.62
CA LEU A 47 1.55 -17.64 6.01
C LEU A 47 1.55 -19.14 6.32
N ASP A 48 1.22 -19.53 7.56
CA ASP A 48 1.10 -20.93 7.96
C ASP A 48 0.02 -21.66 7.16
N ILE A 49 -1.13 -21.02 6.96
CA ILE A 49 -2.22 -21.58 6.14
C ILE A 49 -1.76 -21.77 4.69
N ILE A 50 -1.08 -20.78 4.12
CA ILE A 50 -0.61 -20.81 2.74
C ILE A 50 0.49 -21.85 2.55
N ASN A 51 1.42 -21.95 3.49
CA ASN A 51 2.56 -22.85 3.43
C ASN A 51 2.21 -24.31 3.79
N ARG A 52 1.01 -24.56 4.30
CA ARG A 52 0.60 -25.90 4.75
C ARG A 52 0.73 -26.93 3.62
N GLY A 53 1.50 -27.96 3.87
CA GLY A 53 1.77 -29.00 2.89
C GLY A 53 2.84 -28.70 1.84
N ASN A 54 3.58 -27.59 1.96
CA ASN A 54 4.70 -27.24 1.08
C ASN A 54 5.93 -26.70 1.82
N PRO A 55 6.57 -27.45 2.69
CA PRO A 55 7.70 -26.94 3.48
C PRO A 55 8.89 -26.50 2.64
N GLU A 56 9.13 -27.17 1.49
CA GLU A 56 10.25 -26.83 0.59
C GLU A 56 10.08 -25.56 -0.23
N LYS A 57 8.85 -25.04 -0.34
CA LYS A 57 8.49 -23.84 -1.12
C LYS A 57 7.73 -22.83 -0.30
N SER A 58 8.00 -22.81 1.00
CA SER A 58 7.35 -21.85 1.89
C SER A 58 7.70 -20.42 1.51
N ILE A 59 6.68 -19.55 1.58
CA ILE A 59 6.85 -18.12 1.39
C ILE A 59 6.93 -17.43 2.75
N THR A 60 7.67 -16.33 2.81
CA THR A 60 7.82 -15.49 4.01
C THR A 60 7.14 -14.13 3.84
N GLU A 61 6.63 -13.84 2.64
CA GLU A 61 5.94 -12.61 2.32
C GLU A 61 4.74 -12.88 1.40
N LEU A 62 3.75 -12.00 1.45
CA LEU A 62 2.57 -12.03 0.57
C LEU A 62 2.76 -11.02 -0.57
N LYS A 63 3.13 -11.50 -1.76
CA LYS A 63 3.16 -10.67 -2.97
C LYS A 63 1.83 -10.74 -3.69
N PHE A 64 1.16 -9.59 -3.82
CA PHE A 64 -0.13 -9.51 -4.52
C PHE A 64 -0.05 -10.05 -5.96
N SER A 65 1.05 -9.79 -6.67
CA SER A 65 1.29 -10.32 -8.01
C SER A 65 1.28 -11.85 -8.05
N ASP A 66 1.88 -12.52 -7.06
CA ASP A 66 1.96 -13.97 -7.00
C ASP A 66 0.60 -14.57 -6.65
N ILE A 67 -0.14 -13.92 -5.73
CA ILE A 67 -1.50 -14.30 -5.39
C ILE A 67 -2.40 -14.19 -6.62
N ARG A 68 -2.39 -13.02 -7.30
CA ARG A 68 -3.21 -12.77 -8.49
C ARG A 68 -2.93 -13.76 -9.62
N GLN A 69 -1.66 -14.01 -9.89
CA GLN A 69 -1.23 -14.89 -10.98
C GLN A 69 -1.21 -16.38 -10.61
N GLY A 70 -1.45 -16.72 -9.35
CA GLY A 70 -1.37 -18.10 -8.87
C GLY A 70 0.02 -18.70 -9.03
N LYS A 71 1.08 -17.95 -8.70
CA LYS A 71 2.46 -18.42 -8.76
C LYS A 71 2.87 -19.18 -7.51
N GLY A 72 3.92 -19.99 -7.66
CA GLY A 72 4.55 -20.67 -6.53
C GLY A 72 3.57 -21.56 -5.75
N VAL A 73 3.51 -21.35 -4.45
CA VAL A 73 2.64 -22.08 -3.51
C VAL A 73 1.15 -21.88 -3.81
N PHE A 74 0.76 -20.73 -4.37
CA PHE A 74 -0.63 -20.42 -4.71
C PHE A 74 -1.17 -21.28 -5.84
N ARG A 75 -0.33 -21.70 -6.80
CA ARG A 75 -0.74 -22.62 -7.88
C ARG A 75 -1.23 -23.95 -7.34
N LYS A 76 -0.60 -24.45 -6.28
CA LYS A 76 -0.90 -25.75 -5.69
C LYS A 76 -2.04 -25.67 -4.68
N ASN A 77 -1.94 -24.76 -3.72
CA ASN A 77 -2.85 -24.70 -2.58
C ASN A 77 -4.14 -23.91 -2.88
N PHE A 78 -4.06 -22.96 -3.79
CA PHE A 78 -5.18 -22.07 -4.19
C PHE A 78 -5.24 -21.94 -5.71
N PRO A 79 -5.55 -23.04 -6.46
CA PRO A 79 -5.49 -23.04 -7.92
C PRO A 79 -6.50 -22.09 -8.57
N LYS A 80 -7.66 -21.92 -7.96
CA LYS A 80 -8.73 -21.06 -8.45
C LYS A 80 -8.54 -19.62 -8.00
N ILE A 81 -8.87 -18.66 -8.88
CA ILE A 81 -8.76 -17.23 -8.57
C ILE A 81 -9.71 -16.83 -7.45
N GLU A 82 -10.89 -17.43 -7.40
CA GLU A 82 -11.89 -17.20 -6.36
C GLU A 82 -11.34 -17.57 -4.98
N ALA A 83 -10.70 -18.73 -4.85
CA ALA A 83 -10.10 -19.16 -3.59
C ALA A 83 -8.98 -18.23 -3.12
N ARG A 84 -8.23 -17.63 -4.06
CA ARG A 84 -7.22 -16.62 -3.73
C ARG A 84 -7.84 -15.29 -3.32
N ALA A 85 -8.94 -14.90 -3.96
CA ALA A 85 -9.69 -13.70 -3.59
C ALA A 85 -10.33 -13.85 -2.21
N ASP A 86 -10.92 -15.02 -1.91
CA ASP A 86 -11.50 -15.33 -0.60
C ASP A 86 -10.45 -15.31 0.51
N LEU A 87 -9.25 -15.84 0.23
CA LEU A 87 -8.12 -15.76 1.17
C LEU A 87 -7.78 -14.30 1.50
N LEU A 88 -7.60 -13.45 0.48
CA LEU A 88 -7.30 -12.03 0.69
C LEU A 88 -8.42 -11.32 1.44
N LYS A 89 -9.66 -11.59 1.07
CA LYS A 89 -10.83 -11.03 1.75
C LYS A 89 -10.84 -11.40 3.23
N SER A 90 -10.65 -12.67 3.55
CA SER A 90 -10.62 -13.16 4.93
C SER A 90 -9.52 -12.48 5.76
N VAL A 91 -8.31 -12.32 5.17
CA VAL A 91 -7.20 -11.60 5.83
C VAL A 91 -7.56 -10.15 6.08
N MET A 92 -8.13 -9.45 5.10
CA MET A 92 -8.50 -8.06 5.24
C MET A 92 -9.62 -7.84 6.26
N GLU A 93 -10.62 -8.72 6.31
CA GLU A 93 -11.69 -8.69 7.31
C GLU A 93 -11.14 -8.92 8.72
N GLU A 94 -10.22 -9.87 8.92
CA GLU A 94 -9.56 -10.10 10.21
C GLU A 94 -8.74 -8.87 10.62
N PHE A 95 -8.02 -8.25 9.68
CA PHE A 95 -7.30 -7.00 9.94
C PHE A 95 -8.22 -5.84 10.31
N GLU A 96 -9.31 -5.64 9.58
CA GLU A 96 -10.27 -4.57 9.85
C GLU A 96 -10.88 -4.71 11.24
N HIS A 97 -11.32 -5.91 11.58
CA HIS A 97 -11.94 -6.22 12.88
C HIS A 97 -10.97 -6.03 14.05
N GLU A 98 -9.72 -6.52 13.90
CA GLU A 98 -8.80 -6.67 15.03
C GLU A 98 -7.84 -5.48 15.20
N ILE A 99 -7.53 -4.75 14.14
CA ILE A 99 -6.47 -3.75 14.12
C ILE A 99 -7.01 -2.33 14.00
N ALA A 100 -8.14 -2.12 13.33
CA ALA A 100 -8.72 -0.80 13.06
C ALA A 100 -7.72 0.18 12.42
N PHE A 101 -7.09 -0.23 11.34
CA PHE A 101 -6.13 0.56 10.58
C PHE A 101 -6.77 1.67 9.74
N LYS A 102 -5.96 2.63 9.29
CA LYS A 102 -6.37 3.64 8.30
C LYS A 102 -5.50 3.53 7.05
N ILE A 103 -6.15 3.57 5.89
CA ILE A 103 -5.46 3.56 4.60
C ILE A 103 -5.39 5.00 4.07
N PHE A 104 -4.20 5.40 3.62
CA PHE A 104 -3.96 6.63 2.87
C PHE A 104 -3.39 6.25 1.53
N TYR A 105 -3.92 6.81 0.47
CA TYR A 105 -3.39 6.56 -0.86
C TYR A 105 -3.49 7.78 -1.75
N THR A 106 -2.64 7.81 -2.76
CA THR A 106 -2.66 8.79 -3.84
C THR A 106 -2.29 8.10 -5.14
N ALA A 107 -2.99 8.46 -6.21
CA ALA A 107 -2.66 8.05 -7.56
C ALA A 107 -2.26 9.27 -8.39
N VAL A 108 -1.23 9.12 -9.20
CA VAL A 108 -0.77 10.12 -10.17
C VAL A 108 -0.83 9.48 -11.56
N VAL A 109 -1.59 10.09 -12.45
CA VAL A 109 -1.61 9.71 -13.87
C VAL A 109 -0.37 10.29 -14.52
N ASP A 110 0.54 9.43 -14.98
CA ASP A 110 1.86 9.82 -15.44
C ASP A 110 1.81 10.72 -16.67
N GLU A 111 0.87 10.50 -17.59
CA GLU A 111 0.65 11.37 -18.75
C GLU A 111 0.31 12.82 -18.33
N LYS A 112 -0.64 12.98 -17.40
CA LYS A 112 -1.00 14.30 -16.85
C LYS A 112 0.15 14.94 -16.08
N PHE A 113 0.97 14.14 -15.43
CA PHE A 113 2.17 14.62 -14.74
C PHE A 113 3.20 15.14 -15.72
N ILE A 114 3.43 14.45 -16.85
CA ILE A 114 4.34 14.90 -17.91
C ILE A 114 3.80 16.18 -18.57
N GLU A 115 2.51 16.26 -18.82
CA GLU A 115 1.87 17.45 -19.36
C GLU A 115 2.02 18.65 -18.40
N ALA A 116 1.80 18.45 -17.10
CA ALA A 116 2.00 19.47 -16.08
C ALA A 116 3.45 19.93 -15.98
N LYS A 117 4.42 19.07 -16.28
CA LYS A 117 5.85 19.43 -16.36
C LYS A 117 6.14 20.51 -17.40
N LYS A 118 5.38 20.56 -18.47
CA LYS A 118 5.54 21.55 -19.55
C LYS A 118 4.97 22.92 -19.19
N ASN A 119 4.18 23.01 -18.13
CA ASN A 119 3.48 24.22 -17.69
C ASN A 119 4.15 24.85 -16.46
N GLU A 120 4.08 26.19 -16.34
CA GLU A 120 4.65 26.96 -15.23
C GLU A 120 4.14 26.52 -13.84
N THR A 121 2.93 25.98 -13.78
CA THR A 121 2.33 25.45 -12.55
C THR A 121 3.18 24.35 -11.92
N TYR A 122 3.97 23.66 -12.72
CA TYR A 122 4.89 22.62 -12.28
C TYR A 122 6.14 23.16 -11.58
N SER A 123 6.51 24.42 -11.84
CA SER A 123 7.72 25.03 -11.26
C SER A 123 7.73 24.98 -9.73
N LYS A 124 6.55 25.04 -9.10
CA LYS A 124 6.40 24.91 -7.64
C LYS A 124 6.79 23.52 -7.14
N TYR A 125 6.40 22.46 -7.84
CA TYR A 125 6.73 21.08 -7.46
C TYR A 125 8.19 20.74 -7.75
N VAL A 126 8.75 21.25 -8.87
CA VAL A 126 10.18 21.10 -9.19
C VAL A 126 11.06 21.77 -8.14
N LYS A 127 10.69 22.95 -7.66
CA LYS A 127 11.38 23.62 -6.54
C LYS A 127 11.35 22.83 -5.24
N GLN A 128 10.38 21.94 -5.08
CA GLN A 128 10.28 21.03 -3.94
C GLN A 128 11.00 19.69 -4.17
N GLY A 129 11.72 19.51 -5.26
CA GLY A 129 12.42 18.27 -5.59
C GLY A 129 11.54 17.13 -6.10
N LEU A 130 10.27 17.43 -6.44
CA LEU A 130 9.30 16.43 -6.88
C LEU A 130 9.38 16.18 -8.39
N HIS A 131 10.50 15.62 -8.84
CA HIS A 131 10.78 15.44 -10.27
C HIS A 131 10.09 14.24 -10.92
N HIS A 132 9.61 13.31 -10.12
CA HIS A 132 8.97 12.06 -10.54
C HIS A 132 7.55 11.93 -10.01
N SER A 133 6.67 11.25 -10.75
CA SER A 133 5.29 10.96 -10.34
C SER A 133 5.24 10.25 -8.98
N TYR A 134 6.18 9.34 -8.72
CA TYR A 134 6.35 8.69 -7.43
C TYR A 134 6.54 9.70 -6.29
N LEU A 135 7.51 10.62 -6.41
CA LEU A 135 7.78 11.61 -5.36
C LEU A 135 6.57 12.53 -5.13
N CYS A 136 5.85 12.88 -6.20
CA CYS A 136 4.62 13.64 -6.11
C CYS A 136 3.52 12.86 -5.36
N ALA A 137 3.34 11.58 -5.68
CA ALA A 137 2.39 10.72 -5.00
C ALA A 137 2.76 10.53 -3.51
N ALA A 138 4.02 10.23 -3.21
CA ALA A 138 4.53 10.07 -1.86
C ALA A 138 4.33 11.34 -1.01
N TYR A 139 4.69 12.51 -1.55
CA TYR A 139 4.47 13.80 -0.88
C TYR A 139 2.99 14.04 -0.55
N ARG A 140 2.09 13.72 -1.49
CA ARG A 140 0.65 13.86 -1.25
C ARG A 140 0.14 12.94 -0.16
N VAL A 141 0.60 11.68 -0.12
CA VAL A 141 0.23 10.73 0.95
C VAL A 141 0.70 11.25 2.30
N LEU A 142 1.94 11.73 2.40
CA LEU A 142 2.47 12.31 3.64
C LEU A 142 1.69 13.55 4.08
N THR A 143 1.29 14.41 3.13
CA THR A 143 0.44 15.58 3.41
C THR A 143 -0.94 15.18 3.93
N LEU A 144 -1.54 14.13 3.39
CA LEU A 144 -2.82 13.60 3.89
C LEU A 144 -2.68 13.05 5.31
N LEU A 145 -1.61 12.32 5.58
CA LEU A 145 -1.29 11.80 6.90
C LEU A 145 -1.10 12.91 7.93
N GLU A 146 -0.36 13.96 7.58
CA GLU A 146 -0.14 15.12 8.45
C GLU A 146 -1.47 15.83 8.77
N LYS A 147 -2.30 16.09 7.76
CA LYS A 147 -3.64 16.69 7.95
C LYS A 147 -4.51 15.85 8.88
N TYR A 148 -4.49 14.53 8.73
CA TYR A 148 -5.21 13.62 9.61
C TYR A 148 -4.73 13.71 11.05
N GLN A 149 -3.41 13.73 11.27
CA GLN A 149 -2.82 13.84 12.61
C GLN A 149 -3.16 15.18 13.26
N CYS A 150 -3.09 16.29 12.52
CA CYS A 150 -3.46 17.62 13.01
C CYS A 150 -4.94 17.70 13.38
N ALA A 151 -5.84 17.12 12.58
CA ALA A 151 -7.26 17.07 12.87
C ALA A 151 -7.53 16.27 14.16
N LYS A 152 -6.85 15.14 14.35
CA LYS A 152 -6.98 14.29 15.54
C LYS A 152 -6.49 14.98 16.82
N LYS A 153 -5.42 15.79 16.75
CA LYS A 153 -4.95 16.60 17.89
C LYS A 153 -6.01 17.63 18.31
N LYS A 154 -6.55 18.40 17.36
CA LYS A 154 -7.59 19.41 17.63
C LYS A 154 -8.86 18.82 18.27
N THR A 155 -9.20 17.58 17.95
CA THR A 155 -10.38 16.91 18.54
C THR A 155 -10.12 16.49 20.00
N ARG A 156 -8.87 16.19 20.35
CA ARG A 156 -8.47 15.83 21.72
C ARG A 156 -8.31 17.04 22.66
N GLU A 157 -8.05 18.21 22.11
CA GLU A 157 -7.80 19.45 22.86
C GLU A 157 -9.07 20.28 23.09
N ARG A 158 -10.24 19.84 22.59
CA ARG A 158 -11.51 20.46 22.94
C ARG A 158 -11.98 19.88 24.28
N PRO A 159 -12.01 20.67 25.36
CA PRO A 159 -12.68 20.26 26.60
C PRO A 159 -14.17 20.05 26.31
N LEU A 160 -14.74 19.06 26.97
CA LEU A 160 -16.20 18.83 27.02
C LEU A 160 -16.87 20.00 27.72
#